data_18845db7519f63f8da52b60e72f2b6cb
#
_entry.id   18845db7519f63f8da52b60e72f2b6cb
#
_cell.length_a   1.000
_cell.length_b   1.000
_cell.length_c   1.000
_cell.angle_alpha   90.00
_cell.angle_beta   90.00
_cell.angle_gamma   90.00
#
_symmetry.space_group_name_H-M   'P 1'
#
loop_
_entity.id
_entity.type
_entity.pdbx_description
1 polymer ?
#
loop_
_entity_poly.entity_id
_entity_poly.type
_entity_poly.pdbx_seq_one_letter_code
_entity_poly.pdbx_strand_id
1 'polypeptide(L)'
;EVVMKQSFNTSKLYYGFPIFILGYQDQNFGYNITTCSSSYSLGDWLVIGVGAEENAADQIKHYQQFTVNIPDENLMLEMEQAGFISHREKLKHLGLDYEISERTQAPILEACPVVLDCQVDRIIEEDGICHIFAKIIDRLADPELLDDKGHFKNDRFSPTYFMGDGHQRVYRYLDNRVDPMGSFIKKARQKNDKS
;
A
#
# COMPACT_ATOMS: atom_id res chain seq x y z
N GLU A 1 -10.77 24.78 28.75
CA GLU A 1 -10.77 23.44 29.37
C GLU A 1 -9.60 22.63 28.77
N VAL A 2 -8.69 22.15 29.63
CA VAL A 2 -7.58 21.31 29.18
C VAL A 2 -8.10 19.88 29.04
N VAL A 3 -8.23 19.38 27.83
CA VAL A 3 -8.60 17.99 27.58
C VAL A 3 -7.38 17.10 27.84
N MET A 4 -7.42 16.30 28.90
CA MET A 4 -6.38 15.31 29.17
C MET A 4 -6.63 14.03 28.37
N LYS A 5 -5.56 13.52 27.74
CA LYS A 5 -5.61 12.23 27.04
C LYS A 5 -5.66 11.09 28.04
N GLN A 6 -6.35 10.03 27.66
CA GLN A 6 -6.46 8.80 28.45
C GLN A 6 -5.81 7.64 27.70
N SER A 7 -5.22 6.72 28.47
CA SER A 7 -4.85 5.42 27.93
C SER A 7 -6.11 4.62 27.61
N PHE A 8 -6.11 3.90 26.49
CA PHE A 8 -7.19 2.99 26.13
C PHE A 8 -6.65 1.58 25.89
N ASN A 9 -7.46 0.59 26.24
CA ASN A 9 -7.08 -0.81 26.20
C ASN A 9 -7.29 -1.38 24.81
N THR A 10 -6.21 -1.46 24.05
CA THR A 10 -6.20 -2.09 22.74
C THR A 10 -4.86 -2.77 22.46
N SER A 11 -4.89 -3.85 21.72
CA SER A 11 -3.69 -4.60 21.30
C SER A 11 -3.02 -3.99 20.06
N LYS A 12 -3.72 -3.13 19.31
CA LYS A 12 -3.23 -2.52 18.07
C LYS A 12 -4.01 -1.25 17.74
N LEU A 13 -3.38 -0.37 17.00
CA LEU A 13 -4.00 0.83 16.48
C LEU A 13 -3.50 1.11 15.05
N TYR A 14 -4.44 1.15 14.11
CA TYR A 14 -4.22 1.56 12.74
C TYR A 14 -4.79 2.96 12.54
N TYR A 15 -3.96 3.93 12.23
CA TYR A 15 -4.34 5.36 12.18
C TYR A 15 -4.38 5.93 10.76
N GLY A 16 -4.61 5.08 9.77
CA GLY A 16 -4.72 5.48 8.36
C GLY A 16 -3.56 4.99 7.52
N PHE A 17 -3.50 3.67 7.30
CA PHE A 17 -2.52 3.05 6.42
C PHE A 17 -3.16 2.75 5.07
N PRO A 18 -2.55 3.16 3.95
CA PRO A 18 -3.05 2.79 2.63
C PRO A 18 -3.08 1.27 2.47
N ILE A 19 -4.17 0.74 1.95
CA ILE A 19 -4.25 -0.67 1.60
C ILE A 19 -3.55 -0.89 0.26
N PHE A 20 -2.84 -1.99 0.15
CA PHE A 20 -2.24 -2.43 -1.10
C PHE A 20 -2.34 -3.94 -1.26
N ILE A 21 -2.29 -4.38 -2.52
CA ILE A 21 -2.22 -5.78 -2.89
C ILE A 21 -0.77 -6.09 -3.26
N LEU A 22 -0.15 -6.93 -2.44
CA LEU A 22 1.21 -7.39 -2.64
C LEU A 22 1.22 -8.47 -3.71
N GLY A 23 1.96 -8.26 -4.80
CA GLY A 23 2.13 -9.23 -5.88
C GLY A 23 3.52 -9.87 -5.81
N TYR A 24 3.60 -11.18 -5.97
CA TYR A 24 4.85 -11.91 -5.83
C TYR A 24 4.87 -13.20 -6.66
N GLN A 25 6.08 -13.68 -6.97
CA GLN A 25 6.27 -15.01 -7.53
C GLN A 25 6.00 -16.07 -6.45
N ASP A 26 5.41 -17.17 -6.85
CA ASP A 26 5.02 -18.27 -5.96
C ASP A 26 5.50 -19.62 -6.52
N GLN A 27 6.26 -20.35 -5.72
CA GLN A 27 6.82 -21.66 -6.10
C GLN A 27 5.75 -22.70 -6.43
N ASN A 28 4.55 -22.58 -5.84
CA ASN A 28 3.46 -23.54 -6.03
C ASN A 28 2.48 -23.11 -7.13
N PHE A 29 2.28 -21.81 -7.32
CA PHE A 29 1.25 -21.28 -8.22
C PHE A 29 1.80 -20.42 -9.36
N GLY A 30 3.12 -20.27 -9.46
CA GLY A 30 3.76 -19.35 -10.39
C GLY A 30 3.71 -17.90 -9.87
N TYR A 31 2.52 -17.34 -9.68
CA TYR A 31 2.30 -16.00 -9.14
C TYR A 31 1.14 -15.99 -8.15
N ASN A 32 1.22 -15.09 -7.19
CA ASN A 32 0.16 -14.95 -6.19
C ASN A 32 0.10 -13.51 -5.63
N ILE A 33 -0.93 -13.25 -4.85
CA ILE A 33 -1.18 -11.94 -4.22
C ILE A 33 -1.65 -12.12 -2.78
N THR A 34 -1.48 -11.06 -1.99
CA THR A 34 -2.12 -10.92 -0.68
C THR A 34 -2.36 -9.45 -0.36
N THR A 35 -3.34 -9.14 0.49
CA THR A 35 -3.66 -7.76 0.88
C THR A 35 -2.93 -7.38 2.15
N CYS A 36 -2.29 -6.22 2.14
CA CYS A 36 -1.51 -5.66 3.23
C CYS A 36 -1.87 -4.18 3.45
N SER A 37 -1.45 -3.63 4.59
CA SER A 37 -1.59 -2.21 4.89
C SER A 37 -0.40 -1.60 5.62
N SER A 38 0.47 -2.42 6.21
CA SER A 38 1.59 -1.93 7.00
C SER A 38 2.75 -1.55 6.10
N SER A 39 2.93 -0.26 5.87
CA SER A 39 3.99 0.23 5.00
C SER A 39 4.34 1.68 5.27
N TYR A 40 5.53 2.08 4.86
CA TYR A 40 5.90 3.47 4.63
C TYR A 40 6.89 3.57 3.48
N SER A 41 6.93 4.71 2.82
CA SER A 41 7.93 5.02 1.81
C SER A 41 8.60 6.36 2.09
N LEU A 42 9.88 6.45 1.80
CA LEU A 42 10.66 7.67 1.85
C LEU A 42 11.76 7.61 0.80
N GLY A 43 11.75 8.55 -0.15
CA GLY A 43 12.64 8.50 -1.31
C GLY A 43 12.39 7.22 -2.13
N ASP A 44 13.45 6.48 -2.40
CA ASP A 44 13.37 5.19 -3.11
C ASP A 44 13.24 3.98 -2.17
N TRP A 45 13.08 4.21 -0.88
CA TRP A 45 12.84 3.15 0.08
C TRP A 45 11.36 2.89 0.29
N LEU A 46 11.01 1.62 0.34
CA LEU A 46 9.73 1.11 0.83
C LEU A 46 10.01 0.11 1.93
N VAL A 47 9.30 0.22 3.04
CA VAL A 47 9.31 -0.77 4.12
C VAL A 47 7.89 -1.29 4.31
N ILE A 48 7.74 -2.61 4.29
CA ILE A 48 6.45 -3.28 4.54
C ILE A 48 6.58 -4.27 5.69
N GLY A 49 5.51 -4.46 6.42
CA GLY A 49 5.36 -5.50 7.43
C GLY A 49 4.42 -6.61 6.94
N VAL A 50 4.89 -7.86 7.01
CA VAL A 50 4.12 -9.06 6.64
C VAL A 50 4.27 -10.08 7.74
N GLY A 51 3.21 -10.82 8.07
CA GLY A 51 3.31 -11.92 9.02
C GLY A 51 4.34 -12.97 8.57
N ALA A 52 5.23 -13.37 9.46
CA ALA A 52 6.35 -14.27 9.12
C ALA A 52 5.89 -15.66 8.67
N GLU A 53 4.70 -16.09 9.09
CA GLU A 53 4.10 -17.38 8.72
C GLU A 53 3.23 -17.29 7.44
N GLU A 54 3.09 -16.12 6.84
CA GLU A 54 2.33 -15.96 5.61
C GLU A 54 3.12 -16.47 4.40
N ASN A 55 2.41 -17.08 3.44
CA ASN A 55 3.02 -17.54 2.20
C ASN A 55 3.78 -16.42 1.48
N ALA A 56 3.25 -15.20 1.48
CA ALA A 56 3.93 -14.05 0.87
C ALA A 56 5.32 -13.80 1.46
N ALA A 57 5.49 -13.95 2.79
CA ALA A 57 6.78 -13.78 3.44
C ALA A 57 7.80 -14.82 2.92
N ASP A 58 7.40 -16.09 2.84
CA ASP A 58 8.27 -17.17 2.38
C ASP A 58 8.65 -16.97 0.89
N GLN A 59 7.69 -16.63 0.06
CA GLN A 59 7.93 -16.43 -1.37
C GLN A 59 8.83 -15.19 -1.63
N ILE A 60 8.62 -14.10 -0.91
CA ILE A 60 9.47 -12.90 -1.02
C ILE A 60 10.88 -13.16 -0.48
N LYS A 61 11.04 -13.94 0.58
CA LYS A 61 12.36 -14.39 1.04
C LYS A 61 13.10 -15.17 -0.04
N HIS A 62 12.37 -15.99 -0.82
CA HIS A 62 12.96 -16.80 -1.89
C HIS A 62 13.29 -15.99 -3.13
N TYR A 63 12.34 -15.22 -3.67
CA TYR A 63 12.49 -14.50 -4.92
C TYR A 63 13.10 -13.11 -4.79
N GLN A 64 13.07 -12.51 -3.62
CA GLN A 64 13.67 -11.19 -3.30
C GLN A 64 13.07 -10.03 -4.11
N GLN A 65 11.85 -10.18 -4.61
CA GLN A 65 11.16 -9.22 -5.47
C GLN A 65 9.66 -9.26 -5.22
N PHE A 66 8.99 -8.13 -5.40
CA PHE A 66 7.55 -8.02 -5.30
C PHE A 66 7.03 -6.72 -5.93
N THR A 67 5.73 -6.66 -6.17
CA THR A 67 5.03 -5.43 -6.54
C THR A 67 4.07 -5.00 -5.43
N VAL A 68 3.91 -3.70 -5.27
CA VAL A 68 2.87 -3.09 -4.46
C VAL A 68 1.83 -2.50 -5.40
N ASN A 69 0.70 -3.18 -5.51
CA ASN A 69 -0.41 -2.77 -6.36
C ASN A 69 -1.43 -2.02 -5.49
N ILE A 70 -1.63 -0.74 -5.75
CA ILE A 70 -2.47 0.11 -4.92
C ILE A 70 -3.85 0.24 -5.57
N PRO A 71 -4.89 -0.42 -5.01
CA PRO A 71 -6.24 -0.37 -5.53
C PRO A 71 -6.90 0.97 -5.20
N ASP A 72 -7.93 1.30 -5.94
CA ASP A 72 -8.91 2.29 -5.56
C ASP A 72 -10.15 1.63 -4.91
N GLU A 73 -11.17 2.44 -4.62
CA GLU A 73 -12.40 1.96 -3.97
C GLU A 73 -13.24 0.99 -4.83
N ASN A 74 -12.93 0.83 -6.12
CA ASN A 74 -13.67 -0.08 -7.00
C ASN A 74 -13.27 -1.56 -6.82
N LEU A 75 -12.17 -1.84 -6.13
CA LEU A 75 -11.62 -3.18 -5.92
C LEU A 75 -11.80 -3.70 -4.49
N MET A 76 -12.77 -3.19 -3.74
CA MET A 76 -12.92 -3.52 -2.32
C MET A 76 -13.22 -5.00 -2.07
N LEU A 77 -14.02 -5.64 -2.92
CA LEU A 77 -14.33 -7.06 -2.78
C LEU A 77 -13.11 -7.93 -3.05
N GLU A 78 -12.45 -7.72 -4.18
CA GLU A 78 -11.27 -8.50 -4.59
C GLU A 78 -10.11 -8.30 -3.60
N MET A 79 -9.92 -7.07 -3.13
CA MET A 79 -8.94 -6.72 -2.12
C MET A 79 -9.20 -7.48 -0.82
N GLU A 80 -10.42 -7.50 -0.33
CA GLU A 80 -10.78 -8.20 0.90
C GLU A 80 -10.65 -9.73 0.72
N GLN A 81 -11.10 -10.27 -0.40
CA GLN A 81 -10.95 -11.68 -0.73
C GLN A 81 -9.47 -12.09 -0.84
N ALA A 82 -8.61 -11.28 -1.44
CA ALA A 82 -7.18 -11.54 -1.52
C ALA A 82 -6.50 -11.62 -0.14
N GLY A 83 -7.03 -10.88 0.83
CA GLY A 83 -6.56 -10.92 2.22
C GLY A 83 -7.08 -12.11 3.04
N PHE A 84 -8.31 -12.55 2.80
CA PHE A 84 -8.96 -13.61 3.60
C PHE A 84 -8.80 -15.02 3.04
N ILE A 85 -8.54 -15.16 1.74
CA ILE A 85 -8.34 -16.47 1.12
C ILE A 85 -6.89 -16.92 1.33
N SER A 86 -6.70 -18.17 1.76
CA SER A 86 -5.39 -18.77 1.96
C SER A 86 -5.23 -20.04 1.13
N HIS A 87 -3.98 -20.43 0.85
CA HIS A 87 -3.60 -21.68 0.19
C HIS A 87 -4.25 -21.92 -1.19
N ARG A 88 -4.44 -20.86 -1.97
CA ARG A 88 -4.99 -20.91 -3.33
C ARG A 88 -4.23 -19.99 -4.28
N GLU A 89 -4.32 -20.30 -5.57
CA GLU A 89 -3.94 -19.38 -6.65
C GLU A 89 -4.97 -18.25 -6.74
N LYS A 90 -4.73 -17.17 -6.01
CA LYS A 90 -5.70 -16.09 -5.82
C LYS A 90 -5.98 -15.32 -7.11
N LEU A 91 -4.97 -15.07 -7.93
CA LEU A 91 -5.13 -14.34 -9.19
C LEU A 91 -6.21 -14.95 -10.08
N LYS A 92 -6.12 -16.25 -10.33
CA LYS A 92 -7.09 -16.98 -11.12
C LYS A 92 -8.45 -17.10 -10.42
N HIS A 93 -8.43 -17.38 -9.11
CA HIS A 93 -9.65 -17.53 -8.32
C HIS A 93 -10.49 -16.26 -8.28
N LEU A 94 -9.84 -15.08 -8.22
CA LEU A 94 -10.50 -13.77 -8.20
C LEU A 94 -10.75 -13.20 -9.61
N GLY A 95 -10.25 -13.85 -10.66
CA GLY A 95 -10.38 -13.38 -12.04
C GLY A 95 -9.68 -12.05 -12.28
N LEU A 96 -8.56 -11.81 -11.60
CA LEU A 96 -7.77 -10.59 -11.77
C LEU A 96 -6.76 -10.75 -12.91
N ASP A 97 -6.87 -9.87 -13.89
CA ASP A 97 -5.91 -9.76 -14.98
C ASP A 97 -4.62 -9.08 -14.50
N TYR A 98 -3.50 -9.57 -15.01
CA TYR A 98 -2.19 -9.07 -14.66
C TYR A 98 -1.18 -9.29 -15.78
N GLU A 99 -0.17 -8.46 -15.78
CA GLU A 99 1.05 -8.66 -16.57
C GLU A 99 2.25 -8.90 -15.63
N ILE A 100 3.34 -9.39 -16.18
CA ILE A 100 4.56 -9.63 -15.41
C ILE A 100 5.53 -8.47 -15.61
N SER A 101 6.00 -7.90 -14.51
CA SER A 101 7.03 -6.87 -14.57
C SER A 101 8.29 -7.38 -15.25
N GLU A 102 8.78 -6.66 -16.25
CA GLU A 102 10.07 -6.95 -16.87
C GLU A 102 11.25 -6.74 -15.92
N ARG A 103 11.07 -5.95 -14.85
CA ARG A 103 12.12 -5.61 -13.89
C ARG A 103 12.22 -6.58 -12.73
N THR A 104 11.09 -6.96 -12.15
CA THR A 104 11.05 -7.82 -10.95
C THR A 104 10.46 -9.19 -11.19
N GLN A 105 9.88 -9.46 -12.36
CA GLN A 105 9.17 -10.71 -12.63
C GLN A 105 7.99 -10.98 -11.67
N ALA A 106 7.51 -9.95 -10.97
CA ALA A 106 6.33 -10.01 -10.09
C ALA A 106 5.07 -9.53 -10.84
N PRO A 107 3.87 -9.92 -10.41
CA PRO A 107 2.63 -9.56 -11.12
C PRO A 107 2.25 -8.09 -10.87
N ILE A 108 1.91 -7.41 -11.96
CA ILE A 108 1.31 -6.06 -12.00
C ILE A 108 -0.17 -6.24 -12.29
N LEU A 109 -1.03 -5.88 -11.34
CA LEU A 109 -2.48 -6.00 -11.51
C LEU A 109 -3.03 -4.88 -12.40
N GLU A 110 -3.70 -5.24 -13.49
CA GLU A 110 -4.26 -4.27 -14.43
C GLU A 110 -5.33 -3.36 -13.79
N ALA A 111 -6.07 -3.89 -12.83
CA ALA A 111 -7.12 -3.15 -12.13
C ALA A 111 -6.61 -2.17 -11.07
N CYS A 112 -5.32 -2.19 -10.72
CA CYS A 112 -4.73 -1.27 -9.74
C CYS A 112 -4.11 -0.07 -10.44
N PRO A 113 -4.61 1.16 -10.20
CA PRO A 113 -4.18 2.34 -10.97
C PRO A 113 -2.76 2.80 -10.68
N VAL A 114 -2.15 2.36 -9.58
CA VAL A 114 -0.76 2.68 -9.21
C VAL A 114 -0.04 1.43 -8.75
N VAL A 115 1.17 1.23 -9.25
CA VAL A 115 2.01 0.08 -8.87
C VAL A 115 3.43 0.54 -8.57
N LEU A 116 3.99 0.02 -7.49
CA LEU A 116 5.42 0.16 -7.16
C LEU A 116 6.11 -1.17 -7.42
N ASP A 117 7.15 -1.14 -8.22
CA ASP A 117 7.96 -2.32 -8.53
C ASP A 117 9.19 -2.33 -7.62
N CYS A 118 9.38 -3.40 -6.85
CA CYS A 118 10.27 -3.40 -5.71
C CYS A 118 11.28 -4.55 -5.70
N GLN A 119 12.51 -4.22 -5.37
CA GLN A 119 13.60 -5.15 -5.13
C GLN A 119 13.94 -5.18 -3.65
N VAL A 120 13.93 -6.35 -3.03
CA VAL A 120 14.32 -6.52 -1.63
C VAL A 120 15.79 -6.17 -1.41
N ASP A 121 16.06 -5.37 -0.39
CA ASP A 121 17.40 -5.07 0.11
C ASP A 121 17.75 -6.01 1.28
N ARG A 122 16.86 -6.07 2.27
CA ARG A 122 17.00 -6.97 3.42
C ARG A 122 15.67 -7.24 4.09
N ILE A 123 15.62 -8.32 4.85
CA ILE A 123 14.45 -8.71 5.67
C ILE A 123 14.93 -8.92 7.10
N ILE A 124 14.22 -8.30 8.04
CA ILE A 124 14.40 -8.52 9.48
C ILE A 124 13.14 -9.22 9.98
N GLU A 125 13.30 -10.41 10.53
CA GLU A 125 12.20 -11.15 11.16
C GLU A 125 12.32 -11.01 12.67
N GLU A 126 11.27 -10.45 13.28
CA GLU A 126 11.22 -10.22 14.72
C GLU A 126 9.76 -10.33 15.20
N ASP A 127 9.56 -11.04 16.30
CA ASP A 127 8.24 -11.24 16.93
C ASP A 127 7.13 -11.73 15.97
N GLY A 128 7.48 -12.59 15.03
CA GLY A 128 6.54 -13.15 14.05
C GLY A 128 6.18 -12.20 12.90
N ILE A 129 6.92 -11.13 12.73
CA ILE A 129 6.75 -10.16 11.65
C ILE A 129 8.02 -10.11 10.80
N CYS A 130 7.86 -10.18 9.49
CA CYS A 130 8.91 -9.85 8.53
C CYS A 130 8.83 -8.36 8.21
N HIS A 131 9.86 -7.61 8.57
CA HIS A 131 10.09 -6.24 8.14
C HIS A 131 10.92 -6.28 6.86
N ILE A 132 10.28 -5.99 5.73
CA ILE A 132 10.89 -6.09 4.42
C ILE A 132 11.32 -4.70 3.97
N PHE A 133 12.63 -4.48 3.87
CA PHE A 133 13.24 -3.27 3.35
C PHE A 133 13.52 -3.45 1.87
N ALA A 134 12.91 -2.63 1.04
CA ALA A 134 13.03 -2.74 -0.40
C ALA A 134 13.35 -1.41 -1.07
N LYS A 135 13.96 -1.48 -2.26
CA LYS A 135 14.11 -0.35 -3.16
C LYS A 135 12.96 -0.34 -4.16
N ILE A 136 12.35 0.81 -4.32
CA ILE A 136 11.41 1.07 -5.40
C ILE A 136 12.23 1.31 -6.66
N ILE A 137 12.17 0.38 -7.60
CA ILE A 137 12.95 0.44 -8.86
C ILE A 137 12.13 0.98 -10.03
N ASP A 138 10.81 0.98 -9.91
CA ASP A 138 9.91 1.64 -10.85
C ASP A 138 8.60 2.05 -10.15
N ARG A 139 7.95 3.07 -10.70
CA ARG A 139 6.65 3.58 -10.27
C ARG A 139 5.76 3.68 -11.49
N LEU A 140 4.71 2.92 -11.52
CA LEU A 140 3.77 2.80 -12.63
C LEU A 140 2.44 3.43 -12.23
N ALA A 141 1.80 4.10 -13.16
CA ALA A 141 0.46 4.64 -12.97
C ALA A 141 -0.34 4.55 -14.27
N ASP A 142 -1.64 4.43 -14.15
CA ASP A 142 -2.53 4.55 -15.31
C ASP A 142 -2.33 5.91 -15.99
N PRO A 143 -2.33 5.96 -17.33
CA PRO A 143 -2.08 7.21 -18.07
C PRO A 143 -2.99 8.37 -17.67
N GLU A 144 -4.23 8.09 -17.27
CA GLU A 144 -5.19 9.10 -16.83
C GLU A 144 -4.81 9.79 -15.50
N LEU A 145 -3.94 9.16 -14.71
CA LEU A 145 -3.38 9.75 -13.48
C LEU A 145 -2.16 10.63 -13.72
N LEU A 146 -1.72 10.75 -14.96
CA LEU A 146 -0.58 11.57 -15.35
C LEU A 146 -1.02 12.75 -16.21
N ASP A 147 -0.38 13.91 -16.02
CA ASP A 147 -0.55 15.06 -16.90
C ASP A 147 0.30 14.93 -18.18
N ASP A 148 0.19 15.89 -19.09
CA ASP A 148 0.93 15.88 -20.36
C ASP A 148 2.47 15.94 -20.18
N LYS A 149 2.94 16.26 -18.99
CA LYS A 149 4.36 16.28 -18.62
C LYS A 149 4.79 15.01 -17.86
N GLY A 150 3.86 14.07 -17.64
CA GLY A 150 4.10 12.85 -16.87
C GLY A 150 4.08 13.07 -15.36
N HIS A 151 3.54 14.19 -14.86
CA HIS A 151 3.40 14.42 -13.42
C HIS A 151 2.11 13.82 -12.89
N PHE A 152 2.18 13.29 -11.67
CA PHE A 152 1.06 12.65 -11.01
C PHE A 152 -0.03 13.65 -10.62
N LYS A 153 -1.28 13.33 -10.99
CA LYS A 153 -2.47 14.12 -10.62
C LYS A 153 -2.96 13.71 -9.25
N ASN A 154 -2.53 14.42 -8.21
CA ASN A 154 -2.79 14.07 -6.81
C ASN A 154 -4.28 14.03 -6.42
N ASP A 155 -5.14 14.71 -7.15
CA ASP A 155 -6.58 14.82 -6.92
C ASP A 155 -7.41 13.76 -7.66
N ARG A 156 -6.78 12.89 -8.43
CA ARG A 156 -7.43 11.88 -9.28
C ARG A 156 -7.29 10.46 -8.75
N PHE A 157 -6.44 10.24 -7.74
CA PHE A 157 -6.19 8.94 -7.15
C PHE A 157 -6.71 8.88 -5.72
N SER A 158 -7.55 7.89 -5.42
CA SER A 158 -8.22 7.73 -4.13
C SER A 158 -7.93 6.34 -3.55
N PRO A 159 -6.76 6.14 -2.93
CA PRO A 159 -6.48 4.90 -2.22
C PRO A 159 -7.40 4.74 -1.01
N THR A 160 -7.69 3.50 -0.64
CA THR A 160 -8.48 3.17 0.55
C THR A 160 -7.56 3.04 1.76
N TYR A 161 -8.02 3.56 2.91
CA TYR A 161 -7.27 3.52 4.16
C TYR A 161 -7.85 2.53 5.15
N PHE A 162 -6.94 1.81 5.81
CA PHE A 162 -7.23 0.87 6.89
C PHE A 162 -7.05 1.58 8.24
N MET A 163 -8.09 1.56 9.07
CA MET A 163 -8.13 2.25 10.35
C MET A 163 -8.81 1.42 11.42
N GLY A 164 -8.61 1.81 12.67
CA GLY A 164 -9.26 1.23 13.82
C GLY A 164 -8.28 0.56 14.77
N ASP A 165 -8.81 -0.18 15.71
CA ASP A 165 -8.05 -0.81 16.78
C ASP A 165 -8.30 -2.32 16.88
N GLY A 166 -7.89 -2.93 17.98
CA GLY A 166 -8.09 -4.36 18.22
C GLY A 166 -9.56 -4.79 18.31
N HIS A 167 -10.48 -3.87 18.59
CA HIS A 167 -11.91 -4.15 18.73
C HIS A 167 -12.65 -4.07 17.39
N GLN A 168 -12.36 -3.04 16.59
CA GLN A 168 -12.97 -2.87 15.28
C GLN A 168 -12.02 -2.20 14.30
N ARG A 169 -11.91 -2.78 13.12
CA ARG A 169 -11.18 -2.24 11.97
C ARG A 169 -12.15 -1.87 10.87
N VAL A 170 -11.86 -0.75 10.21
CA VAL A 170 -12.73 -0.18 9.17
C VAL A 170 -11.90 0.32 8.00
N TYR A 171 -12.56 0.50 6.86
CA TYR A 171 -12.01 1.21 5.72
C TYR A 171 -12.46 2.67 5.76
N ARG A 172 -11.55 3.58 5.43
CA ARG A 172 -11.84 5.00 5.24
C ARG A 172 -11.41 5.43 3.85
N TYR A 173 -12.16 6.36 3.30
CA TYR A 173 -11.95 6.89 1.96
C TYR A 173 -11.54 8.34 2.04
N LEU A 174 -10.78 8.83 1.03
CA LEU A 174 -10.43 10.24 0.92
C LEU A 174 -11.63 11.05 0.46
N ASP A 175 -11.75 12.28 0.93
CA ASP A 175 -12.62 13.28 0.32
C ASP A 175 -11.88 14.07 -0.79
N ASN A 176 -12.60 14.94 -1.51
CA ASN A 176 -12.06 15.67 -2.66
C ASN A 176 -11.27 16.93 -2.29
N ARG A 177 -11.04 17.19 -0.99
CA ARG A 177 -10.31 18.38 -0.56
C ARG A 177 -8.82 18.20 -0.76
N VAL A 178 -8.19 19.18 -1.41
CA VAL A 178 -6.75 19.20 -1.66
C VAL A 178 -6.19 20.57 -1.27
N ASP A 179 -5.17 20.59 -0.43
CA ASP A 179 -4.39 21.78 -0.12
C ASP A 179 -2.93 21.53 -0.50
N PRO A 180 -2.33 22.37 -1.34
CA PRO A 180 -0.90 22.26 -1.65
C PRO A 180 -0.04 22.40 -0.40
N MET A 181 0.99 21.60 -0.29
CA MET A 181 1.96 21.69 0.82
C MET A 181 2.54 23.10 0.91
N GLY A 182 2.57 23.68 2.10
CA GLY A 182 3.04 25.04 2.34
C GLY A 182 1.96 26.13 2.21
N SER A 183 0.75 25.81 1.74
CA SER A 183 -0.35 26.78 1.58
C SER A 183 -0.76 27.43 2.90
N PHE A 184 -0.73 26.71 4.00
CA PHE A 184 -1.08 27.23 5.33
C PHE A 184 -0.06 28.24 5.85
N ILE A 185 1.22 28.00 5.67
CA ILE A 185 2.29 28.96 6.03
C ILE A 185 2.14 30.24 5.22
N LYS A 186 1.87 30.12 3.92
CA LYS A 186 1.65 31.29 3.05
C LYS A 186 0.46 32.12 3.49
N LYS A 187 -0.67 31.49 3.82
CA LYS A 187 -1.88 32.16 4.35
C LYS A 187 -1.59 32.89 5.67
N ALA A 188 -0.82 32.28 6.59
CA ALA A 188 -0.47 32.89 7.87
C ALA A 188 0.41 34.15 7.71
N ARG A 189 1.40 34.13 6.83
CA ARG A 189 2.27 35.29 6.52
C ARG A 189 1.46 36.44 5.98
N GLN A 190 0.55 36.19 5.03
CA GLN A 190 -0.32 37.23 4.45
C GLN A 190 -1.26 37.92 5.46
N LYS A 191 -1.62 37.25 6.55
CA LYS A 191 -2.41 37.85 7.64
C LYS A 191 -1.58 38.78 8.50
N ASN A 192 -0.32 38.42 8.78
CA ASN A 192 0.59 39.22 9.60
C ASN A 192 1.07 40.50 8.88
N ASP A 193 1.20 40.46 7.53
CA ASP A 193 1.59 41.63 6.73
C ASP A 193 0.46 42.66 6.57
N LYS A 194 -0.78 42.32 7.00
CA LYS A 194 -1.97 43.19 6.92
C LYS A 194 -2.40 43.73 8.29
N SER A 195 -1.72 43.35 9.36
CA SER A 195 -1.93 43.86 10.72
C SER A 195 -0.80 44.78 11.16
#